data_2da4c03e63a23fede89d96a0e6cc2e96
#
_entry.id   2da4c03e63a23fede89d96a0e6cc2e96
#
_cell.length_a   1.000
_cell.length_b   1.000
_cell.length_c   1.000
_cell.angle_alpha   90.00
_cell.angle_beta   90.00
_cell.angle_gamma   90.00
#
_symmetry.space_group_name_H-M   'P 1'
#
loop_
_entity.id
_entity.type
_entity.pdbx_description
1 polymer ?
#
loop_
_entity_poly.entity_id
_entity_poly.type
_entity_poly.pdbx_seq_one_letter_code
_entity_poly.pdbx_strand_id
1 'polypeptide(L)'
;PTPIPDDKGWNKAHNGLENNTGKDARLFSENHPYQKEGYPGAEDAATRLTKRIREMVREMPENLKLEEKEAIAMNNIKLEKALGMTKGKPMTYEEADKGKENPNYSKSIDYKVNCQTCVPVHLLRRLGFDVEAAPNIKNSAYDLMDKQGIKWNRNLFMNADGTDSEFTWARTWAYKNNIKRMGEKEIRKFLLENMKEDGLYEIYCAWKGGSAHVFCAETKNGSTRLFDPQPGKDNVLDYIARMKGQSVGVLRIDNKLINPKAAGLFTRSQ
;
A
#
# COMPACT_ATOMS: atom_id res chain seq x y z
N PRO A 1 -20.73 34.34 -4.50
CA PRO A 1 -19.66 33.43 -4.87
C PRO A 1 -18.34 34.11 -4.56
N THR A 2 -17.67 33.67 -3.50
CA THR A 2 -16.36 34.15 -3.08
C THR A 2 -15.31 33.68 -4.14
N PRO A 3 -14.44 34.56 -4.64
CA PRO A 3 -13.42 34.16 -5.58
C PRO A 3 -12.52 33.10 -4.95
N ILE A 4 -12.26 32.00 -5.69
CA ILE A 4 -11.24 31.03 -5.35
C ILE A 4 -9.89 31.77 -5.39
N PRO A 5 -9.04 31.69 -4.34
CA PRO A 5 -7.69 32.27 -4.38
C PRO A 5 -6.93 31.77 -5.61
N ASP A 6 -6.19 32.64 -6.25
CA ASP A 6 -5.42 32.31 -7.44
C ASP A 6 -4.44 31.15 -7.15
N ASP A 7 -4.20 30.33 -8.18
CA ASP A 7 -3.29 29.16 -8.10
C ASP A 7 -1.89 29.49 -7.56
N LYS A 8 -1.47 30.75 -7.59
CA LYS A 8 -0.15 31.20 -7.12
C LYS A 8 -0.02 31.21 -5.60
N GLY A 9 -1.12 31.52 -4.88
CA GLY A 9 -1.14 31.43 -3.42
C GLY A 9 -1.15 29.98 -2.93
N TRP A 10 -1.90 29.13 -3.60
CA TRP A 10 -1.96 27.71 -3.32
C TRP A 10 -0.62 27.00 -3.61
N ASN A 11 -0.02 27.28 -4.78
CA ASN A 11 1.27 26.71 -5.17
C ASN A 11 2.43 27.16 -4.24
N LYS A 12 2.40 28.37 -3.73
CA LYS A 12 3.40 28.85 -2.76
C LYS A 12 3.30 28.16 -1.40
N ALA A 13 2.09 27.87 -0.94
CA ALA A 13 1.85 27.08 0.27
C ALA A 13 2.23 25.59 0.05
N HIS A 14 1.96 25.04 -1.15
CA HIS A 14 2.32 23.67 -1.51
C HIS A 14 3.82 23.45 -1.73
N ASN A 15 4.53 24.39 -2.36
CA ASN A 15 5.98 24.32 -2.53
C ASN A 15 6.72 24.42 -1.19
N GLY A 16 6.15 25.07 -0.19
CA GLY A 16 6.65 25.03 1.19
C GLY A 16 6.52 23.65 1.86
N LEU A 17 5.51 22.87 1.45
CA LEU A 17 5.29 21.49 1.88
C LEU A 17 6.25 20.49 1.20
N GLU A 18 6.58 20.72 -0.06
CA GLU A 18 7.44 19.82 -0.85
C GLU A 18 8.92 19.96 -0.51
N ASN A 19 9.34 21.14 -0.05
CA ASN A 19 10.76 21.44 0.23
C ASN A 19 11.16 21.28 1.71
N ASN A 20 10.24 20.94 2.60
CA ASN A 20 10.54 20.79 4.02
C ASN A 20 10.77 19.33 4.38
N THR A 21 11.98 18.86 4.16
CA THR A 21 12.51 17.61 4.68
C THR A 21 12.60 17.66 6.20
N GLY A 22 11.56 17.21 6.90
CA GLY A 22 11.67 16.56 8.20
C GLY A 22 12.20 17.31 9.41
N LYS A 23 12.40 18.64 9.38
CA LYS A 23 12.93 19.37 10.55
C LYS A 23 12.00 20.38 11.20
N ASP A 24 10.84 20.67 10.61
CA ASP A 24 9.94 21.64 11.23
C ASP A 24 8.48 21.16 11.19
N ALA A 25 8.01 20.73 12.35
CA ALA A 25 6.58 20.67 12.64
C ALA A 25 5.87 22.05 12.55
N ARG A 26 6.54 23.05 11.98
CA ARG A 26 6.06 24.41 11.70
C ARG A 26 5.48 24.56 10.30
N LEU A 27 4.96 23.47 9.72
CA LEU A 27 4.21 23.53 8.46
C LEU A 27 3.04 24.53 8.51
N PHE A 28 2.67 24.96 9.70
CA PHE A 28 1.70 26.00 9.97
C PHE A 28 2.24 26.90 11.08
N SER A 29 3.35 27.63 10.79
CA SER A 29 3.83 28.65 11.71
C SER A 29 2.78 29.74 11.91
N GLU A 30 2.84 30.40 13.04
CA GLU A 30 1.97 31.54 13.40
C GLU A 30 1.93 32.67 12.33
N ASN A 31 2.81 32.63 11.33
CA ASN A 31 2.92 33.58 10.24
C ASN A 31 2.39 33.08 8.87
N HIS A 32 1.61 31.98 8.83
CA HIS A 32 1.01 31.52 7.58
C HIS A 32 0.06 32.60 7.03
N PRO A 33 0.14 32.96 5.72
CA PRO A 33 -0.63 34.07 5.14
C PRO A 33 -2.14 33.99 5.32
N TYR A 34 -2.68 32.77 5.57
CA TYR A 34 -4.10 32.53 5.84
C TYR A 34 -4.49 32.64 7.32
N GLN A 35 -3.53 32.92 8.24
CA GLN A 35 -3.78 33.16 9.67
C GLN A 35 -4.08 34.63 9.98
N LYS A 36 -4.10 35.52 8.98
CA LYS A 36 -4.50 36.91 9.20
C LYS A 36 -6.00 37.01 9.38
N GLU A 37 -6.44 37.80 10.35
CA GLU A 37 -7.83 38.15 10.62
C GLU A 37 -8.57 38.42 9.31
N GLY A 38 -9.63 37.65 9.02
CA GLY A 38 -10.47 37.81 7.82
C GLY A 38 -10.77 36.52 7.05
N TYR A 39 -10.10 35.37 7.35
CA TYR A 39 -10.40 34.07 6.73
C TYR A 39 -10.58 32.95 7.78
N PRO A 40 -11.57 33.03 8.66
CA PRO A 40 -11.73 32.04 9.75
C PRO A 40 -11.97 30.61 9.23
N GLY A 41 -12.54 30.46 8.03
CA GLY A 41 -12.78 29.14 7.44
C GLY A 41 -11.53 28.43 6.93
N ALA A 42 -10.49 29.15 6.48
CA ALA A 42 -9.24 28.57 5.97
C ALA A 42 -8.33 28.14 7.11
N GLU A 43 -8.21 28.93 8.18
CA GLU A 43 -7.47 28.58 9.39
C GLU A 43 -8.04 27.32 10.04
N ASP A 44 -9.34 27.26 10.19
CA ASP A 44 -10.03 26.10 10.75
C ASP A 44 -9.81 24.82 9.89
N ALA A 45 -9.79 24.93 8.57
CA ALA A 45 -9.53 23.81 7.67
C ALA A 45 -8.08 23.29 7.80
N ALA A 46 -7.08 24.18 7.87
CA ALA A 46 -5.67 23.80 8.04
C ALA A 46 -5.44 23.15 9.40
N THR A 47 -6.02 23.70 10.45
CA THR A 47 -5.96 23.15 11.81
C THR A 47 -6.59 21.75 11.88
N ARG A 48 -7.76 21.55 11.27
CA ARG A 48 -8.42 20.25 11.19
C ARG A 48 -7.56 19.22 10.44
N LEU A 49 -6.97 19.59 9.31
CA LEU A 49 -6.09 18.71 8.53
C LEU A 49 -4.86 18.30 9.34
N THR A 50 -4.21 19.24 9.99
CA THR A 50 -3.04 18.98 10.84
C THR A 50 -3.37 18.02 11.99
N LYS A 51 -4.48 18.26 12.68
CA LYS A 51 -4.97 17.38 13.74
C LYS A 51 -5.19 15.96 13.21
N ARG A 52 -5.86 15.84 12.08
CA ARG A 52 -6.16 14.56 11.44
C ARG A 52 -4.91 13.79 11.03
N ILE A 53 -3.90 14.46 10.45
CA ILE A 53 -2.62 13.83 10.12
C ILE A 53 -1.93 13.30 11.38
N ARG A 54 -1.90 14.09 12.47
CA ARG A 54 -1.32 13.65 13.75
C ARG A 54 -2.04 12.44 14.34
N GLU A 55 -3.36 12.39 14.24
CA GLU A 55 -4.16 11.24 14.68
C GLU A 55 -3.80 9.99 13.86
N MET A 56 -3.73 10.09 12.52
CA MET A 56 -3.32 8.99 11.65
C MET A 56 -1.91 8.50 11.99
N VAL A 57 -0.95 9.39 12.24
CA VAL A 57 0.44 9.03 12.60
C VAL A 57 0.49 8.26 13.93
N ARG A 58 -0.34 8.63 14.91
CA ARG A 58 -0.42 7.93 16.21
C ARG A 58 -1.02 6.53 16.12
N GLU A 59 -1.88 6.28 15.15
CA GLU A 59 -2.52 4.98 14.92
C GLU A 59 -1.59 3.98 14.20
N MET A 60 -0.48 4.46 13.62
CA MET A 60 0.44 3.61 12.84
C MET A 60 1.39 2.82 13.74
N PRO A 61 1.86 1.63 13.26
CA PRO A 61 2.81 0.79 13.98
C PRO A 61 4.07 1.55 14.42
N GLU A 62 4.59 1.24 15.62
CA GLU A 62 5.76 1.91 16.19
C GLU A 62 7.05 1.67 15.39
N ASN A 63 7.14 0.53 14.71
CA ASN A 63 8.29 0.14 13.92
C ASN A 63 8.41 0.86 12.55
N LEU A 64 7.45 1.72 12.20
CA LEU A 64 7.58 2.62 11.06
C LEU A 64 8.35 3.90 11.48
N LYS A 65 9.22 4.39 10.59
CA LYS A 65 9.91 5.66 10.78
C LYS A 65 8.91 6.83 10.72
N LEU A 66 9.23 7.93 11.39
CA LEU A 66 8.33 9.09 11.42
C LEU A 66 8.04 9.62 10.01
N GLU A 67 9.06 9.70 9.15
CA GLU A 67 8.91 10.16 7.77
C GLU A 67 7.98 9.23 6.97
N GLU A 68 8.05 7.91 7.19
CA GLU A 68 7.14 6.94 6.58
C GLU A 68 5.71 7.16 7.06
N LYS A 69 5.50 7.34 8.36
CA LYS A 69 4.18 7.60 8.96
C LYS A 69 3.54 8.87 8.41
N GLU A 70 4.31 9.95 8.33
CA GLU A 70 3.83 11.23 7.79
C GLU A 70 3.48 11.13 6.31
N ALA A 71 4.34 10.49 5.51
CA ALA A 71 4.10 10.26 4.09
C ALA A 71 2.85 9.40 3.86
N ILE A 72 2.64 8.33 4.65
CA ILE A 72 1.46 7.47 4.58
C ILE A 72 0.21 8.27 5.00
N ALA A 73 0.26 9.08 6.06
CA ALA A 73 -0.86 9.90 6.49
C ALA A 73 -1.29 10.89 5.39
N MET A 74 -0.34 11.58 4.77
CA MET A 74 -0.60 12.45 3.63
C MET A 74 -1.15 11.70 2.42
N ASN A 75 -0.63 10.50 2.15
CA ASN A 75 -1.13 9.65 1.08
C ASN A 75 -2.57 9.18 1.35
N ASN A 76 -2.92 8.88 2.60
CA ASN A 76 -4.29 8.52 2.97
C ASN A 76 -5.30 9.62 2.61
N ILE A 77 -4.94 10.90 2.76
CA ILE A 77 -5.79 12.03 2.30
C ILE A 77 -5.97 12.00 0.77
N LYS A 78 -4.90 11.69 0.03
CA LYS A 78 -4.98 11.55 -1.44
C LYS A 78 -5.84 10.33 -1.83
N LEU A 79 -5.73 9.22 -1.10
CA LEU A 79 -6.53 8.02 -1.30
C LEU A 79 -8.01 8.27 -1.01
N GLU A 80 -8.36 9.02 0.04
CA GLU A 80 -9.75 9.42 0.32
C GLU A 80 -10.37 10.15 -0.86
N LYS A 81 -9.62 11.09 -1.44
CA LYS A 81 -10.06 11.82 -2.63
C LYS A 81 -10.22 10.88 -3.83
N ALA A 82 -9.26 9.98 -4.04
CA ALA A 82 -9.29 9.04 -5.17
C ALA A 82 -10.40 8.01 -5.06
N LEU A 83 -10.72 7.57 -3.85
CA LEU A 83 -11.76 6.56 -3.56
C LEU A 83 -13.14 7.19 -3.30
N GLY A 84 -13.22 8.52 -3.14
CA GLY A 84 -14.48 9.21 -2.81
C GLY A 84 -15.03 8.86 -1.42
N MET A 85 -14.19 8.42 -0.50
CA MET A 85 -14.59 8.00 0.84
C MET A 85 -13.60 8.46 1.91
N THR A 86 -14.07 8.64 3.13
CA THR A 86 -13.21 8.91 4.29
C THR A 86 -12.74 7.60 4.90
N LYS A 87 -11.45 7.48 5.21
CA LYS A 87 -10.95 6.29 5.92
C LYS A 87 -11.52 6.21 7.34
N GLY A 88 -11.84 5.01 7.76
CA GLY A 88 -12.15 4.68 9.14
C GLY A 88 -10.90 4.39 9.98
N LYS A 89 -11.09 3.69 11.09
CA LYS A 89 -9.98 3.18 11.90
C LYS A 89 -9.21 2.10 11.14
N PRO A 90 -7.88 1.97 11.35
CA PRO A 90 -7.12 0.84 10.84
C PRO A 90 -7.76 -0.49 11.26
N MET A 91 -7.88 -1.42 10.31
CA MET A 91 -8.43 -2.74 10.57
C MET A 91 -7.35 -3.70 11.04
N THR A 92 -7.69 -4.58 11.97
CA THR A 92 -6.89 -5.75 12.30
C THR A 92 -6.85 -6.72 11.11
N TYR A 93 -5.98 -7.75 11.19
CA TYR A 93 -5.97 -8.81 10.19
C TYR A 93 -7.37 -9.46 10.05
N GLU A 94 -8.00 -9.82 11.15
CA GLU A 94 -9.29 -10.50 11.18
C GLU A 94 -10.44 -9.63 10.65
N GLU A 95 -10.34 -8.31 10.79
CA GLU A 95 -11.31 -7.36 10.25
C GLU A 95 -11.13 -7.15 8.74
N ALA A 96 -9.88 -7.16 8.26
CA ALA A 96 -9.55 -6.89 6.87
C ALA A 96 -9.67 -8.11 5.96
N ASP A 97 -9.38 -9.31 6.49
CA ASP A 97 -9.21 -10.58 5.76
C ASP A 97 -10.49 -11.46 5.72
N LYS A 98 -10.29 -12.73 5.48
CA LYS A 98 -11.31 -13.81 5.40
C LYS A 98 -12.31 -13.60 4.27
N GLY A 99 -11.81 -13.24 3.10
CA GLY A 99 -12.58 -13.06 1.88
C GLY A 99 -13.31 -11.72 1.80
N LYS A 100 -13.14 -10.83 2.76
CA LYS A 100 -13.73 -9.49 2.72
C LYS A 100 -13.09 -8.61 1.63
N GLU A 101 -11.83 -8.86 1.31
CA GLU A 101 -11.15 -8.22 0.18
C GLU A 101 -11.75 -8.65 -1.17
N ASN A 102 -12.19 -9.90 -1.28
CA ASN A 102 -12.66 -10.49 -2.52
C ASN A 102 -13.92 -11.36 -2.31
N PRO A 103 -15.05 -10.77 -1.84
CA PRO A 103 -16.25 -11.51 -1.45
C PRO A 103 -16.94 -12.20 -2.63
N ASN A 104 -16.56 -11.83 -3.86
CA ASN A 104 -17.11 -12.41 -5.08
C ASN A 104 -16.28 -13.57 -5.65
N TYR A 105 -15.24 -14.04 -4.94
CA TYR A 105 -14.36 -15.12 -5.40
C TYR A 105 -15.07 -16.37 -5.90
N SER A 106 -16.12 -16.81 -5.23
CA SER A 106 -16.91 -17.99 -5.63
C SER A 106 -17.86 -17.75 -6.80
N LYS A 107 -18.19 -16.49 -7.13
CA LYS A 107 -19.24 -16.12 -8.07
C LYS A 107 -18.79 -16.10 -9.53
N SER A 108 -17.53 -15.76 -9.80
CA SER A 108 -17.01 -15.64 -11.16
C SER A 108 -15.53 -15.98 -11.24
N ILE A 109 -15.09 -16.46 -12.42
CA ILE A 109 -13.67 -16.72 -12.72
C ILE A 109 -12.83 -15.44 -12.63
N ASP A 110 -13.40 -14.29 -12.95
CA ASP A 110 -12.70 -12.99 -12.94
C ASP A 110 -12.18 -12.60 -11.56
N TYR A 111 -12.87 -13.08 -10.51
CA TYR A 111 -12.45 -12.93 -9.11
C TYR A 111 -11.52 -14.04 -8.61
N LYS A 112 -11.27 -15.07 -9.44
CA LYS A 112 -10.30 -16.16 -9.16
C LYS A 112 -8.94 -15.90 -9.80
N VAL A 113 -8.80 -14.80 -10.56
CA VAL A 113 -7.58 -14.40 -11.26
C VAL A 113 -7.21 -12.93 -11.00
N ASN A 114 -7.74 -12.34 -9.93
CA ASN A 114 -7.56 -10.93 -9.56
C ASN A 114 -6.59 -10.71 -8.37
N CYS A 115 -5.61 -11.59 -8.18
CA CYS A 115 -4.68 -11.51 -7.04
C CYS A 115 -3.99 -10.15 -6.89
N GLN A 116 -3.63 -9.50 -8.00
CA GLN A 116 -2.96 -8.19 -7.98
C GLN A 116 -3.87 -7.04 -7.53
N THR A 117 -5.20 -7.18 -7.54
CA THR A 117 -6.12 -6.21 -6.92
C THR A 117 -6.40 -6.57 -5.46
N CYS A 118 -6.33 -7.85 -5.10
CA CYS A 118 -6.60 -8.31 -3.73
C CYS A 118 -5.53 -7.86 -2.73
N VAL A 119 -4.23 -7.91 -3.11
CA VAL A 119 -3.12 -7.51 -2.22
C VAL A 119 -3.20 -6.02 -1.85
N PRO A 120 -3.27 -5.06 -2.79
CA PRO A 120 -3.41 -3.65 -2.42
C PRO A 120 -4.73 -3.34 -1.70
N VAL A 121 -5.82 -4.06 -1.99
CA VAL A 121 -7.08 -3.91 -1.25
C VAL A 121 -6.92 -4.38 0.19
N HIS A 122 -6.21 -5.48 0.46
CA HIS A 122 -5.90 -5.86 1.83
C HIS A 122 -5.17 -4.73 2.57
N LEU A 123 -4.13 -4.12 1.98
CA LEU A 123 -3.44 -2.99 2.59
C LEU A 123 -4.39 -1.78 2.81
N LEU A 124 -5.25 -1.44 1.84
CA LEU A 124 -6.24 -0.37 2.02
C LEU A 124 -7.16 -0.64 3.21
N ARG A 125 -7.66 -1.87 3.35
CA ARG A 125 -8.48 -2.26 4.50
C ARG A 125 -7.70 -2.13 5.81
N ARG A 126 -6.43 -2.57 5.85
CA ARG A 126 -5.55 -2.40 7.01
C ARG A 126 -5.34 -0.91 7.35
N LEU A 127 -5.34 -0.02 6.38
CA LEU A 127 -5.30 1.44 6.57
C LEU A 127 -6.64 2.04 7.02
N GLY A 128 -7.75 1.31 6.93
CA GLY A 128 -9.07 1.74 7.35
C GLY A 128 -10.05 2.08 6.22
N PHE A 129 -9.73 1.73 4.96
CA PHE A 129 -10.64 1.87 3.83
C PHE A 129 -11.46 0.58 3.63
N ASP A 130 -12.78 0.67 3.79
CA ASP A 130 -13.66 -0.50 3.58
C ASP A 130 -14.02 -0.64 2.10
N VAL A 131 -13.14 -1.28 1.36
CA VAL A 131 -13.21 -1.47 -0.09
C VAL A 131 -13.06 -2.95 -0.46
N GLU A 132 -13.51 -3.31 -1.66
CA GLU A 132 -13.39 -4.65 -2.25
C GLU A 132 -12.51 -4.61 -3.51
N ALA A 133 -11.90 -5.75 -3.83
CA ALA A 133 -11.06 -5.91 -5.01
C ALA A 133 -11.88 -5.94 -6.31
N ALA A 134 -11.41 -5.21 -7.32
CA ALA A 134 -11.97 -5.28 -8.66
C ALA A 134 -11.68 -6.65 -9.32
N PRO A 135 -12.55 -7.12 -10.22
CA PRO A 135 -12.31 -8.34 -11.01
C PRO A 135 -11.21 -8.12 -12.04
N ASN A 136 -10.62 -9.21 -12.51
CA ASN A 136 -9.69 -9.21 -13.65
C ASN A 136 -10.45 -9.54 -14.94
N ILE A 137 -10.94 -8.51 -15.62
CA ILE A 137 -11.67 -8.60 -16.89
C ILE A 137 -10.95 -7.82 -17.98
N LYS A 138 -11.28 -8.02 -19.23
CA LYS A 138 -10.78 -7.20 -20.34
C LYS A 138 -11.03 -5.72 -20.08
N ASN A 139 -10.03 -4.87 -20.31
CA ASN A 139 -9.98 -3.47 -19.89
C ASN A 139 -10.10 -3.29 -18.36
N SER A 140 -9.62 -4.26 -17.61
CA SER A 140 -9.60 -4.27 -16.14
C SER A 140 -8.60 -3.26 -15.57
N ALA A 141 -8.50 -3.26 -14.23
CA ALA A 141 -7.53 -2.48 -13.48
C ALA A 141 -6.10 -2.58 -14.03
N TYR A 142 -5.67 -3.77 -14.49
CA TYR A 142 -4.35 -4.00 -15.08
C TYR A 142 -4.11 -3.21 -16.36
N ASP A 143 -5.01 -3.36 -17.33
CA ASP A 143 -4.90 -2.68 -18.63
C ASP A 143 -4.96 -1.16 -18.44
N LEU A 144 -5.79 -0.68 -17.52
CA LEU A 144 -5.93 0.74 -17.21
C LEU A 144 -4.72 1.29 -16.47
N MET A 145 -4.17 0.55 -15.50
CA MET A 145 -2.94 0.93 -14.82
C MET A 145 -1.76 0.99 -15.80
N ASP A 146 -1.61 -0.01 -16.64
CA ASP A 146 -0.52 -0.05 -17.63
C ASP A 146 -0.59 1.13 -18.61
N LYS A 147 -1.79 1.48 -19.11
CA LYS A 147 -2.03 2.67 -19.93
C LYS A 147 -1.67 3.98 -19.23
N GLN A 148 -1.76 4.03 -17.90
CA GLN A 148 -1.38 5.18 -17.07
C GLN A 148 0.09 5.13 -16.60
N GLY A 149 0.88 4.16 -17.08
CA GLY A 149 2.28 3.98 -16.70
C GLY A 149 2.47 3.44 -15.29
N ILE A 150 1.43 2.85 -14.69
CA ILE A 150 1.50 2.25 -13.36
C ILE A 150 1.86 0.78 -13.49
N LYS A 151 3.03 0.41 -12.96
CA LYS A 151 3.54 -0.96 -12.96
C LYS A 151 3.39 -1.57 -11.57
N TRP A 152 2.77 -2.75 -11.49
CA TRP A 152 2.53 -3.47 -10.23
C TRP A 152 3.80 -3.69 -9.40
N ASN A 153 4.93 -3.90 -10.04
CA ASN A 153 6.22 -4.21 -9.43
C ASN A 153 7.14 -2.99 -9.22
N ARG A 154 6.64 -1.77 -9.41
CA ARG A 154 7.45 -0.54 -9.27
C ARG A 154 6.72 0.56 -8.53
N ASN A 155 5.68 1.12 -9.12
CA ASN A 155 5.02 2.34 -8.67
C ASN A 155 3.54 2.18 -8.34
N LEU A 156 3.04 0.96 -8.22
CA LEU A 156 1.79 0.67 -7.53
C LEU A 156 1.96 0.93 -6.02
N PHE A 157 3.06 0.42 -5.45
CA PHE A 157 3.55 0.77 -4.13
C PHE A 157 4.83 1.60 -4.29
N MET A 158 4.84 2.82 -3.78
CA MET A 158 5.97 3.74 -3.86
C MET A 158 6.66 3.87 -2.51
N ASN A 159 7.92 4.21 -2.50
CA ASN A 159 8.62 4.58 -1.28
C ASN A 159 8.03 5.87 -0.67
N ALA A 160 8.32 6.15 0.59
CA ALA A 160 7.81 7.33 1.29
C ALA A 160 8.21 8.66 0.63
N ASP A 161 9.33 8.69 -0.09
CA ASP A 161 9.80 9.83 -0.89
C ASP A 161 9.17 9.92 -2.29
N GLY A 162 8.24 9.01 -2.62
CA GLY A 162 7.54 8.95 -3.90
C GLY A 162 8.31 8.26 -5.02
N THR A 163 9.50 7.72 -4.77
CA THR A 163 10.25 6.93 -5.76
C THR A 163 9.66 5.53 -5.93
N ASP A 164 10.02 4.87 -7.05
CA ASP A 164 9.63 3.49 -7.31
C ASP A 164 10.13 2.54 -6.21
N SER A 165 9.31 1.61 -5.80
CA SER A 165 9.73 0.52 -4.91
C SER A 165 10.35 -0.63 -5.71
N GLU A 166 11.16 -1.45 -5.03
CA GLU A 166 11.82 -2.60 -5.64
C GLU A 166 11.60 -3.86 -4.80
N PHE A 167 11.25 -4.95 -5.48
CA PHE A 167 11.21 -6.27 -4.88
C PHE A 167 12.61 -6.79 -4.57
N THR A 168 12.77 -7.44 -3.44
CA THR A 168 13.92 -8.31 -3.19
C THR A 168 13.66 -9.66 -3.86
N TRP A 169 14.52 -10.05 -4.81
CA TRP A 169 14.33 -11.25 -5.62
C TRP A 169 15.16 -12.42 -5.14
N ALA A 170 14.55 -13.59 -5.06
CA ALA A 170 15.21 -14.83 -4.63
C ALA A 170 16.39 -15.23 -5.53
N ARG A 171 16.33 -14.97 -6.85
CA ARG A 171 17.46 -15.23 -7.75
C ARG A 171 18.69 -14.38 -7.40
N THR A 172 18.50 -13.09 -7.06
CA THR A 172 19.60 -12.19 -6.66
C THR A 172 20.18 -12.62 -5.31
N TRP A 173 19.31 -12.99 -4.38
CA TRP A 173 19.70 -13.52 -3.08
C TRP A 173 20.46 -14.86 -3.22
N ALA A 174 19.97 -15.78 -4.06
CA ALA A 174 20.63 -17.06 -4.35
C ALA A 174 22.03 -16.85 -4.94
N TYR A 175 22.17 -15.94 -5.91
CA TYR A 175 23.46 -15.58 -6.49
C TYR A 175 24.45 -15.08 -5.43
N LYS A 176 24.03 -14.14 -4.58
CA LYS A 176 24.86 -13.59 -3.50
C LYS A 176 25.27 -14.64 -2.46
N ASN A 177 24.47 -15.69 -2.26
CA ASN A 177 24.73 -16.77 -1.30
C ASN A 177 25.30 -18.03 -1.94
N ASN A 178 25.73 -17.99 -3.22
CA ASN A 178 26.28 -19.13 -3.97
C ASN A 178 25.32 -20.34 -4.02
N ILE A 179 24.00 -20.10 -4.04
CA ILE A 179 22.97 -21.14 -4.10
C ILE A 179 22.63 -21.42 -5.55
N LYS A 180 23.01 -22.61 -6.04
CA LYS A 180 22.78 -23.01 -7.44
C LYS A 180 21.33 -23.43 -7.73
N ARG A 181 20.60 -23.94 -6.73
CA ARG A 181 19.25 -24.46 -6.88
C ARG A 181 18.38 -24.02 -5.72
N MET A 182 17.24 -23.41 -6.06
CA MET A 182 16.25 -22.93 -5.11
C MET A 182 15.14 -23.98 -4.94
N GLY A 183 15.28 -24.87 -3.95
CA GLY A 183 14.22 -25.78 -3.49
C GLY A 183 13.38 -25.15 -2.39
N GLU A 184 12.46 -25.91 -1.80
CA GLU A 184 11.59 -25.43 -0.72
C GLU A 184 12.37 -24.90 0.50
N LYS A 185 13.45 -25.57 0.87
CA LYS A 185 14.30 -25.16 1.99
C LYS A 185 14.91 -23.78 1.75
N GLU A 186 15.43 -23.55 0.57
CA GLU A 186 16.06 -22.29 0.18
C GLU A 186 15.01 -21.17 0.04
N ILE A 187 13.82 -21.47 -0.49
CA ILE A 187 12.70 -20.53 -0.53
C ILE A 187 12.31 -20.11 0.88
N ARG A 188 12.12 -21.07 1.81
CA ARG A 188 11.81 -20.77 3.22
C ARG A 188 12.86 -19.87 3.85
N LYS A 189 14.15 -20.19 3.65
CA LYS A 189 15.26 -19.39 4.16
C LYS A 189 15.21 -17.96 3.59
N PHE A 190 15.05 -17.82 2.27
CA PHE A 190 14.91 -16.51 1.61
C PHE A 190 13.77 -15.69 2.19
N LEU A 191 12.58 -16.28 2.34
CA LEU A 191 11.40 -15.60 2.89
C LEU A 191 11.66 -15.14 4.32
N LEU A 192 12.16 -16.02 5.19
CA LEU A 192 12.44 -15.68 6.60
C LEU A 192 13.49 -14.56 6.74
N GLU A 193 14.55 -14.58 5.92
CA GLU A 193 15.60 -13.55 5.96
C GLU A 193 15.10 -12.18 5.48
N ASN A 194 14.14 -12.15 4.55
CA ASN A 194 13.65 -10.91 3.94
C ASN A 194 12.32 -10.41 4.52
N MET A 195 11.71 -11.15 5.46
CA MET A 195 10.48 -10.77 6.17
C MET A 195 10.65 -10.85 7.69
N LYS A 196 11.87 -10.65 8.21
CA LYS A 196 12.16 -10.75 9.66
C LYS A 196 11.67 -9.55 10.48
N GLU A 197 11.47 -8.41 9.86
CA GLU A 197 10.92 -7.22 10.52
C GLU A 197 9.42 -7.31 10.61
N ASP A 198 8.83 -6.80 11.69
CA ASP A 198 7.37 -6.68 11.80
C ASP A 198 6.84 -5.82 10.67
N GLY A 199 5.81 -6.30 9.97
CA GLY A 199 5.24 -5.62 8.83
C GLY A 199 4.39 -6.51 7.93
N LEU A 200 3.75 -5.88 6.95
CA LEU A 200 2.98 -6.54 5.91
C LEU A 200 3.79 -6.58 4.61
N TYR A 201 3.80 -7.74 3.98
CA TYR A 201 4.60 -8.02 2.79
C TYR A 201 3.73 -8.54 1.66
N GLU A 202 4.06 -8.13 0.44
CA GLU A 202 3.62 -8.78 -0.78
C GLU A 202 4.65 -9.83 -1.20
N ILE A 203 4.17 -11.03 -1.55
CA ILE A 203 4.99 -12.09 -2.12
C ILE A 203 4.52 -12.35 -3.55
N TYR A 204 5.46 -12.23 -4.49
CA TYR A 204 5.27 -12.67 -5.87
C TYR A 204 5.91 -14.04 -6.08
N CYS A 205 5.27 -14.91 -6.86
CA CYS A 205 5.88 -16.14 -7.35
C CYS A 205 5.31 -16.56 -8.72
N ALA A 206 6.14 -17.21 -9.53
CA ALA A 206 5.65 -18.05 -10.62
C ALA A 206 5.44 -19.47 -10.12
N TRP A 207 4.37 -20.12 -10.58
CA TRP A 207 4.10 -21.51 -10.25
C TRP A 207 4.89 -22.49 -11.14
N LYS A 208 5.24 -23.68 -10.63
CA LYS A 208 5.85 -24.75 -11.41
C LYS A 208 5.00 -25.19 -12.59
N GLY A 209 3.67 -25.12 -12.45
CA GLY A 209 2.68 -25.47 -13.49
C GLY A 209 2.39 -24.36 -14.50
N GLY A 210 3.11 -23.22 -14.49
CA GLY A 210 2.82 -22.02 -15.28
C GLY A 210 2.05 -21.01 -14.47
N SER A 211 1.71 -19.86 -15.05
CA SER A 211 1.10 -18.70 -14.40
C SER A 211 1.94 -18.08 -13.26
N ALA A 212 1.46 -16.98 -12.72
CA ALA A 212 2.08 -16.29 -11.59
C ALA A 212 1.01 -15.87 -10.59
N HIS A 213 1.43 -15.53 -9.37
CA HIS A 213 0.54 -15.14 -8.28
C HIS A 213 1.22 -14.12 -7.38
N VAL A 214 0.40 -13.29 -6.75
CA VAL A 214 0.79 -12.44 -5.62
C VAL A 214 -0.13 -12.74 -4.44
N PHE A 215 0.44 -12.75 -3.25
CA PHE A 215 -0.27 -12.96 -2.00
C PHE A 215 0.47 -12.25 -0.86
N CYS A 216 0.02 -12.39 0.36
CA CYS A 216 0.52 -11.63 1.50
C CYS A 216 1.29 -12.50 2.50
N ALA A 217 2.19 -11.84 3.22
CA ALA A 217 2.70 -12.30 4.50
C ALA A 217 2.64 -11.18 5.53
N GLU A 218 2.44 -11.52 6.78
CA GLU A 218 2.56 -10.60 7.90
C GLU A 218 3.52 -11.19 8.93
N THR A 219 4.53 -10.42 9.30
CA THR A 219 5.41 -10.72 10.43
C THR A 219 5.01 -9.84 11.61
N LYS A 220 4.81 -10.46 12.76
CA LYS A 220 4.49 -9.80 14.00
C LYS A 220 5.14 -10.53 15.17
N ASN A 221 5.92 -9.81 15.98
CA ASN A 221 6.64 -10.36 17.14
C ASN A 221 7.49 -11.59 16.76
N GLY A 222 8.19 -11.55 15.62
CA GLY A 222 9.05 -12.63 15.14
C GLY A 222 8.31 -13.84 14.56
N SER A 223 6.99 -13.82 14.48
CA SER A 223 6.17 -14.87 13.84
C SER A 223 5.66 -14.39 12.49
N THR A 224 5.86 -15.19 11.44
CA THR A 224 5.43 -14.88 10.07
C THR A 224 4.27 -15.77 9.66
N ARG A 225 3.19 -15.17 9.18
CA ARG A 225 2.02 -15.81 8.59
C ARG A 225 2.02 -15.56 7.09
N LEU A 226 1.79 -16.59 6.30
CA LEU A 226 1.54 -16.51 4.86
C LEU A 226 0.04 -16.70 4.63
N PHE A 227 -0.61 -15.77 3.94
CA PHE A 227 -2.06 -15.83 3.67
C PHE A 227 -2.38 -15.27 2.29
N ASP A 228 -3.53 -15.64 1.74
CA ASP A 228 -3.93 -15.26 0.40
C ASP A 228 -5.29 -14.55 0.42
N PRO A 229 -5.33 -13.23 0.22
CA PRO A 229 -6.57 -12.46 0.23
C PRO A 229 -7.49 -12.79 -0.96
N GLN A 230 -6.98 -13.35 -2.05
CA GLN A 230 -7.82 -13.68 -3.22
C GLN A 230 -8.86 -14.76 -2.90
N PRO A 231 -8.51 -15.98 -2.41
CA PRO A 231 -9.47 -16.97 -1.97
C PRO A 231 -9.88 -16.82 -0.49
N GLY A 232 -9.34 -15.86 0.25
CA GLY A 232 -9.58 -15.69 1.67
C GLY A 232 -8.96 -16.78 2.55
N LYS A 233 -7.78 -17.30 2.20
CA LYS A 233 -7.05 -18.31 2.97
C LYS A 233 -6.08 -17.69 3.94
N ASP A 234 -6.19 -18.03 5.22
CA ASP A 234 -5.38 -17.52 6.32
C ASP A 234 -4.06 -18.28 6.56
N ASN A 235 -3.84 -19.39 5.86
CA ASN A 235 -2.59 -20.13 5.85
C ASN A 235 -2.35 -20.77 4.47
N VAL A 236 -1.23 -20.37 3.82
CA VAL A 236 -0.83 -20.88 2.50
C VAL A 236 0.64 -21.35 2.47
N LEU A 237 1.12 -21.92 3.55
CA LEU A 237 2.48 -22.49 3.62
C LEU A 237 2.73 -23.59 2.56
N ASP A 238 1.69 -24.29 2.13
CA ASP A 238 1.71 -25.28 1.07
C ASP A 238 2.06 -24.70 -0.31
N TYR A 239 1.89 -23.38 -0.50
CA TYR A 239 2.26 -22.69 -1.74
C TYR A 239 3.75 -22.82 -2.06
N ILE A 240 4.61 -22.87 -1.03
CA ILE A 240 6.08 -22.96 -1.19
C ILE A 240 6.50 -24.15 -2.04
N ALA A 241 5.84 -25.30 -1.86
CA ALA A 241 6.15 -26.51 -2.63
C ALA A 241 5.89 -26.36 -4.15
N ARG A 242 5.00 -25.44 -4.54
CA ARG A 242 4.59 -25.21 -5.92
C ARG A 242 5.32 -24.05 -6.61
N MET A 243 6.08 -23.24 -5.85
CA MET A 243 6.79 -22.07 -6.39
C MET A 243 8.00 -22.48 -7.24
N LYS A 244 8.25 -21.70 -8.30
CA LYS A 244 9.55 -21.67 -8.98
C LYS A 244 10.51 -20.82 -8.15
N GLY A 245 11.46 -21.43 -7.45
CA GLY A 245 12.23 -20.79 -6.41
C GLY A 245 12.92 -19.48 -6.81
N GLN A 246 13.52 -19.42 -8.00
CA GLN A 246 14.20 -18.20 -8.47
C GLN A 246 13.25 -17.06 -8.84
N SER A 247 11.95 -17.33 -9.03
CA SER A 247 10.95 -16.32 -9.37
C SER A 247 10.37 -15.58 -8.17
N VAL A 248 10.64 -16.07 -6.96
CA VAL A 248 10.07 -15.50 -5.73
C VAL A 248 10.60 -14.09 -5.49
N GLY A 249 9.71 -13.16 -5.25
CA GLY A 249 10.01 -11.78 -4.86
C GLY A 249 9.26 -11.40 -3.60
N VAL A 250 9.86 -10.55 -2.78
CA VAL A 250 9.28 -10.02 -1.53
C VAL A 250 9.36 -8.50 -1.57
N LEU A 251 8.27 -7.84 -1.21
CA LEU A 251 8.20 -6.40 -1.01
C LEU A 251 7.46 -6.11 0.30
N ARG A 252 8.07 -5.35 1.21
CA ARG A 252 7.34 -4.79 2.36
C ARG A 252 6.41 -3.69 1.86
N ILE A 253 5.12 -3.73 2.22
CA ILE A 253 4.10 -2.82 1.68
C ILE A 253 3.47 -1.90 2.72
N ASP A 254 3.51 -2.21 4.00
CA ASP A 254 2.95 -1.36 5.07
C ASP A 254 3.70 -0.05 5.29
N ASN A 255 4.94 0.04 4.82
CA ASN A 255 5.76 1.25 4.82
C ASN A 255 5.81 1.96 3.46
N LYS A 256 4.91 1.61 2.54
CA LYS A 256 4.82 2.19 1.19
C LYS A 256 3.60 3.07 1.02
N LEU A 257 3.65 3.89 0.00
CA LEU A 257 2.52 4.69 -0.47
C LEU A 257 1.81 3.92 -1.58
N ILE A 258 0.51 3.70 -1.45
CA ILE A 258 -0.31 3.20 -2.56
C ILE A 258 -0.48 4.35 -3.55
N ASN A 259 -0.26 4.08 -4.84
CA ASN A 259 -0.46 5.08 -5.89
C ASN A 259 -1.96 5.48 -5.97
N PRO A 260 -2.34 6.74 -5.68
CA PRO A 260 -3.74 7.13 -5.65
C PRO A 260 -4.43 7.01 -7.01
N LYS A 261 -3.69 7.14 -8.12
CA LYS A 261 -4.24 6.95 -9.47
C LYS A 261 -4.66 5.51 -9.73
N ALA A 262 -4.01 4.54 -9.08
CA ALA A 262 -4.36 3.13 -9.19
C ALA A 262 -5.50 2.73 -8.25
N ALA A 263 -5.62 3.36 -7.08
CA ALA A 263 -6.55 2.94 -6.04
C ALA A 263 -8.00 2.85 -6.54
N GLY A 264 -8.47 3.85 -7.30
CA GLY A 264 -9.80 3.83 -7.90
C GLY A 264 -10.00 2.79 -9.01
N LEU A 265 -8.91 2.23 -9.56
CA LEU A 265 -8.97 1.23 -10.63
C LEU A 265 -9.07 -0.20 -10.08
N PHE A 266 -8.42 -0.49 -8.97
CA PHE A 266 -8.39 -1.85 -8.41
C PHE A 266 -9.40 -2.07 -7.28
N THR A 267 -10.17 -1.05 -6.90
CA THR A 267 -11.26 -1.17 -5.93
C THR A 267 -12.63 -1.19 -6.61
N ARG A 268 -13.60 -1.82 -5.94
CA ARG A 268 -15.03 -1.56 -6.16
C ARG A 268 -15.55 -0.76 -4.97
N SER A 269 -16.31 0.30 -5.24
CA SER A 269 -17.20 0.86 -4.24
C SER A 269 -18.33 -0.13 -3.95
N GLN A 270 -18.65 -0.31 -2.67
CA GLN A 270 -19.81 -1.10 -2.23
C GLN A 270 -21.10 -0.43 -2.65
#